data_ba8a3a7ed917a6975e13c56d1a20bc97
#
_entry.id   ba8a3a7ed917a6975e13c56d1a20bc97
#
_cell.length_a   1.000
_cell.length_b   1.000
_cell.length_c   1.000
_cell.angle_alpha   90.00
_cell.angle_beta   90.00
_cell.angle_gamma   90.00
#
_symmetry.space_group_name_H-M   'P 1'
#
loop_
_entity.id
_entity.type
_entity.pdbx_description
1 polymer ?
#
loop_
_entity_poly.entity_id
_entity_poly.type
_entity_poly.pdbx_seq_one_letter_code
_entity_poly.pdbx_strand_id
1 'polypeptide(L)'
;MPRVSNKENKNIYFSRRKELKLTRDQASELLESIPPERIEKIENEGVEPHPEEILIMAQKYKSPELCNYYCSNQCPIGQQYVLEVKIQDLSQIVLKMVDSLNTVQDNQRRLISITADGIVDDSEIDDFVNIQEELE
;
A
#
# COMPACT_ATOMS: atom_id res chain seq x y z
N MET A 1 4.10 -21.73 -31.94
CA MET A 1 5.25 -20.89 -31.56
C MET A 1 5.12 -20.53 -30.07
N PRO A 2 6.12 -20.80 -29.26
CA PRO A 2 6.06 -20.33 -27.89
C PRO A 2 6.09 -18.80 -27.91
N ARG A 3 5.06 -18.16 -27.38
CA ARG A 3 5.06 -16.73 -27.13
C ARG A 3 6.22 -16.45 -26.16
N VAL A 4 7.23 -15.77 -26.64
CA VAL A 4 8.28 -15.20 -25.78
C VAL A 4 7.57 -14.22 -24.85
N SER A 5 7.35 -14.63 -23.61
CA SER A 5 6.81 -13.72 -22.62
C SER A 5 7.85 -12.64 -22.39
N ASN A 6 7.52 -11.43 -22.77
CA ASN A 6 8.35 -10.26 -22.51
C ASN A 6 8.62 -10.19 -21.00
N LYS A 7 9.87 -10.44 -20.63
CA LYS A 7 10.33 -10.58 -19.25
C LYS A 7 10.34 -9.27 -18.45
N GLU A 8 9.96 -8.15 -19.05
CA GLU A 8 10.29 -6.83 -18.50
C GLU A 8 9.18 -6.13 -17.69
N ASN A 9 7.94 -6.61 -17.70
CA ASN A 9 6.86 -5.95 -16.95
C ASN A 9 5.99 -6.94 -16.17
N LYS A 10 6.60 -7.60 -15.21
CA LYS A 10 5.84 -8.48 -14.32
C LYS A 10 5.47 -7.72 -13.05
N ASN A 11 4.18 -7.63 -12.78
CA ASN A 11 3.65 -6.87 -11.65
C ASN A 11 3.94 -7.53 -10.29
N ILE A 12 3.53 -6.86 -9.22
CA ILE A 12 3.72 -7.33 -7.86
C ILE A 12 3.05 -8.70 -7.58
N TYR A 13 1.91 -8.98 -8.20
CA TYR A 13 1.19 -10.25 -8.02
C TYR A 13 2.00 -11.43 -8.58
N PHE A 14 2.56 -11.25 -9.76
CA PHE A 14 3.47 -12.22 -10.35
C PHE A 14 4.72 -12.41 -9.48
N SER A 15 5.37 -11.34 -9.09
CA SER A 15 6.59 -11.37 -8.29
C SER A 15 6.37 -12.13 -6.99
N ARG A 16 5.26 -11.85 -6.30
CA ARG A 16 4.96 -12.53 -5.03
C ARG A 16 4.69 -14.02 -5.22
N ARG A 17 3.94 -14.40 -6.26
CA ARG A 17 3.72 -15.83 -6.56
C ARG A 17 5.06 -16.55 -6.83
N LYS A 18 5.96 -15.91 -7.57
CA LYS A 18 7.29 -16.46 -7.87
C LYS A 18 8.17 -16.60 -6.63
N GLU A 19 8.15 -15.63 -5.73
CA GLU A 19 8.85 -15.73 -4.45
C GLU A 19 8.40 -16.94 -3.64
N LEU A 20 7.12 -17.23 -3.68
CA LEU A 20 6.52 -18.41 -3.03
C LEU A 20 6.78 -19.72 -3.80
N LYS A 21 7.42 -19.65 -4.96
CA LYS A 21 7.73 -20.81 -5.83
C LYS A 21 6.48 -21.58 -6.28
N LEU A 22 5.37 -20.88 -6.44
CA LEU A 22 4.12 -21.45 -6.90
C LEU A 22 3.97 -21.35 -8.42
N THR A 23 3.53 -22.43 -9.05
CA THR A 23 2.98 -22.34 -10.42
C THR A 23 1.60 -21.70 -10.39
N ARG A 24 1.06 -21.29 -11.54
CA ARG A 24 -0.29 -20.73 -11.59
C ARG A 24 -1.35 -21.73 -11.15
N ASP A 25 -1.18 -23.01 -11.50
CA ASP A 25 -2.08 -24.08 -11.07
C ASP A 25 -2.04 -24.26 -9.54
N GLN A 26 -0.86 -24.28 -8.95
CA GLN A 26 -0.69 -24.37 -7.51
C GLN A 26 -1.26 -23.13 -6.78
N ALA A 27 -1.05 -21.96 -7.36
CA ALA A 27 -1.64 -20.75 -6.82
C ALA A 27 -3.16 -20.76 -6.90
N SER A 28 -3.73 -21.26 -8.00
CA SER A 28 -5.18 -21.42 -8.15
C SER A 28 -5.76 -22.36 -7.10
N GLU A 29 -5.10 -23.47 -6.82
CA GLU A 29 -5.51 -24.38 -5.75
C GLU A 29 -5.46 -23.71 -4.37
N LEU A 30 -4.42 -22.93 -4.11
CA LEU A 30 -4.26 -22.20 -2.84
C LEU A 30 -5.33 -21.11 -2.67
N LEU A 31 -5.66 -20.41 -3.75
CA LEU A 31 -6.61 -19.30 -3.75
C LEU A 31 -8.08 -19.78 -3.84
N GLU A 32 -8.29 -21.02 -4.25
CA GLU A 32 -9.57 -21.72 -4.33
C GLU A 32 -10.60 -21.12 -5.30
N SER A 33 -10.75 -19.80 -5.31
CA SER A 33 -11.80 -19.11 -6.08
C SER A 33 -11.30 -18.42 -7.36
N ILE A 34 -10.00 -18.46 -7.64
CA ILE A 34 -9.39 -17.76 -8.78
C ILE A 34 -8.76 -18.79 -9.72
N PRO A 35 -9.29 -18.99 -10.94
CA PRO A 35 -8.72 -19.95 -11.88
C PRO A 35 -7.38 -19.50 -12.46
N PRO A 36 -6.53 -20.44 -12.95
CA PRO A 36 -5.21 -20.11 -13.47
C PRO A 36 -5.20 -19.08 -14.58
N GLU A 37 -6.19 -19.11 -15.46
CA GLU A 37 -6.33 -18.15 -16.56
C GLU A 37 -6.60 -16.71 -16.04
N ARG A 38 -7.36 -16.62 -14.95
CA ARG A 38 -7.63 -15.33 -14.31
C ARG A 38 -6.36 -14.78 -13.65
N ILE A 39 -5.59 -15.65 -12.99
CA ILE A 39 -4.28 -15.28 -12.41
C ILE A 39 -3.35 -14.77 -13.51
N GLU A 40 -3.28 -15.46 -14.65
CA GLU A 40 -2.46 -15.05 -15.78
C GLU A 40 -2.84 -13.66 -16.29
N LYS A 41 -4.12 -13.40 -16.45
CA LYS A 41 -4.61 -12.09 -16.91
C LYS A 41 -4.30 -10.96 -15.93
N ILE A 42 -4.42 -11.21 -14.64
CA ILE A 42 -4.08 -10.25 -13.58
C ILE A 42 -2.57 -9.95 -13.59
N GLU A 43 -1.75 -10.97 -13.70
CA GLU A 43 -0.29 -10.85 -13.70
C GLU A 43 0.25 -10.17 -14.96
N ASN A 44 -0.40 -10.35 -16.09
CA ASN A 44 -0.04 -9.73 -17.36
C ASN A 44 -0.71 -8.36 -17.59
N GLU A 45 -1.43 -7.87 -16.57
CA GLU A 45 -2.15 -6.60 -16.64
C GLU A 45 -3.20 -6.54 -17.78
N GLY A 46 -3.67 -7.71 -18.21
CA GLY A 46 -4.72 -7.81 -19.23
C GLY A 46 -6.12 -7.49 -18.71
N VAL A 47 -6.32 -7.52 -17.40
CA VAL A 47 -7.54 -7.14 -16.70
C VAL A 47 -7.21 -6.52 -15.36
N GLU A 48 -8.09 -5.63 -14.90
CA GLU A 48 -8.01 -5.16 -13.52
C GLU A 48 -8.58 -6.23 -12.57
N PRO A 49 -7.85 -6.56 -11.49
CA PRO A 49 -8.37 -7.48 -10.49
C PRO A 49 -9.52 -6.86 -9.71
N HIS A 50 -10.40 -7.71 -9.20
CA HIS A 50 -11.43 -7.27 -8.26
C HIS A 50 -10.86 -7.14 -6.84
N PRO A 51 -11.36 -6.23 -6.00
CA PRO A 51 -10.89 -6.08 -4.62
C PRO A 51 -10.91 -7.38 -3.82
N GLU A 52 -11.91 -8.22 -4.02
CA GLU A 52 -12.06 -9.52 -3.36
C GLU A 52 -10.95 -10.49 -3.77
N GLU A 53 -10.55 -10.48 -5.04
CA GLU A 53 -9.43 -11.29 -5.53
C GLU A 53 -8.10 -10.88 -4.88
N ILE A 54 -7.88 -9.58 -4.75
CA ILE A 54 -6.68 -9.05 -4.10
C ILE A 54 -6.67 -9.39 -2.60
N LEU A 55 -7.81 -9.30 -1.95
CA LEU A 55 -7.93 -9.66 -0.54
C LEU A 55 -7.56 -11.14 -0.31
N ILE A 56 -8.07 -12.04 -1.14
CA ILE A 56 -7.73 -13.46 -1.09
C ILE A 56 -6.24 -13.69 -1.35
N MET A 57 -5.68 -13.06 -2.37
CA MET A 57 -4.24 -13.16 -2.66
C MET A 57 -3.39 -12.68 -1.48
N ALA A 58 -3.72 -11.52 -0.92
CA ALA A 58 -3.00 -10.97 0.23
C ALA A 58 -3.03 -11.91 1.44
N GLN A 59 -4.15 -12.51 1.72
CA GLN A 59 -4.31 -13.46 2.82
C GLN A 59 -3.55 -14.76 2.57
N LYS A 60 -3.77 -15.39 1.43
CA LYS A 60 -3.19 -16.71 1.11
C LYS A 60 -1.69 -16.65 0.81
N TYR A 61 -1.23 -15.59 0.18
CA TYR A 61 0.20 -15.35 -0.05
C TYR A 61 0.90 -14.74 1.18
N LYS A 62 0.16 -14.41 2.24
CA LYS A 62 0.68 -13.69 3.42
C LYS A 62 1.42 -12.41 3.04
N SER A 63 0.78 -11.63 2.20
CA SER A 63 1.36 -10.42 1.58
C SER A 63 0.38 -9.26 1.65
N PRO A 64 0.21 -8.64 2.83
CA PRO A 64 -0.72 -7.52 3.00
C PRO A 64 -0.38 -6.31 2.13
N GLU A 65 0.86 -6.18 1.68
CA GLU A 65 1.30 -5.15 0.75
C GLU A 65 0.56 -5.15 -0.59
N LEU A 66 -0.02 -6.29 -0.99
CA LEU A 66 -0.82 -6.39 -2.21
C LEU A 66 -2.09 -5.54 -2.11
N CYS A 67 -2.70 -5.46 -0.95
CA CYS A 67 -3.87 -4.61 -0.72
C CYS A 67 -3.52 -3.13 -0.83
N ASN A 68 -2.41 -2.70 -0.24
CA ASN A 68 -1.94 -1.33 -0.35
C ASN A 68 -1.61 -0.96 -1.80
N TYR A 69 -0.91 -1.84 -2.51
CA TYR A 69 -0.59 -1.64 -3.93
C TYR A 69 -1.86 -1.47 -4.78
N TYR A 70 -2.83 -2.35 -4.61
CA TYR A 70 -4.11 -2.27 -5.33
C TYR A 70 -4.83 -0.95 -5.03
N CYS A 71 -4.96 -0.59 -3.77
CA CYS A 71 -5.66 0.64 -3.38
C CYS A 71 -4.96 1.89 -3.91
N SER A 72 -3.62 1.95 -3.83
CA SER A 72 -2.87 3.14 -4.24
C SER A 72 -2.64 3.26 -5.75
N ASN A 73 -2.63 2.15 -6.49
CA ASN A 73 -2.27 2.16 -7.92
C ASN A 73 -3.40 1.78 -8.88
N GLN A 74 -4.38 0.97 -8.45
CA GLN A 74 -5.40 0.42 -9.33
C GLN A 74 -6.83 0.86 -8.99
N CYS A 75 -7.12 1.11 -7.71
CA CYS A 75 -8.44 1.59 -7.30
C CYS A 75 -8.54 3.12 -7.51
N PRO A 76 -9.52 3.62 -8.28
CA PRO A 76 -9.65 5.06 -8.53
C PRO A 76 -9.81 5.89 -7.26
N ILE A 77 -10.52 5.38 -6.27
CA ILE A 77 -10.68 6.04 -4.98
C ILE A 77 -9.37 6.01 -4.20
N GLY A 78 -8.73 4.84 -4.16
CA GLY A 78 -7.46 4.66 -3.45
C GLY A 78 -6.32 5.49 -4.04
N GLN A 79 -6.29 5.71 -5.34
CA GLN A 79 -5.30 6.57 -5.98
C GLN A 79 -5.33 8.02 -5.46
N GLN A 80 -6.49 8.48 -5.00
CA GLN A 80 -6.65 9.82 -4.45
C GLN A 80 -6.38 9.89 -2.93
N TYR A 81 -6.66 8.84 -2.20
CA TYR A 81 -6.69 8.88 -0.74
C TYR A 81 -5.73 7.93 -0.04
N VAL A 82 -5.15 6.97 -0.75
CA VAL A 82 -4.28 5.95 -0.16
C VAL A 82 -2.84 6.15 -0.61
N LEU A 83 -1.96 6.39 0.35
CA LEU A 83 -0.52 6.48 0.09
C LEU A 83 0.08 5.09 -0.16
N GLU A 84 0.94 4.99 -1.17
CA GLU A 84 1.69 3.78 -1.41
C GLU A 84 2.76 3.59 -0.35
N VAL A 85 2.72 2.46 0.34
CA VAL A 85 3.73 2.06 1.31
C VAL A 85 4.77 1.18 0.62
N LYS A 86 6.01 1.64 0.60
CA LYS A 86 7.13 0.86 0.08
C LYS A 86 7.72 -0.01 1.18
N ILE A 87 7.95 -1.28 0.87
CA ILE A 87 8.68 -2.18 1.77
C ILE A 87 10.12 -1.69 1.84
N GLN A 88 10.58 -1.44 3.06
CA GLN A 88 11.93 -0.98 3.36
C GLN A 88 12.58 -1.95 4.35
N ASP A 89 13.89 -1.93 4.42
CA ASP A 89 14.56 -2.70 5.45
C ASP A 89 14.27 -2.18 6.87
N LEU A 90 14.43 -3.04 7.86
CA LEU A 90 14.05 -2.75 9.24
C LEU A 90 14.73 -1.49 9.80
N SER A 91 16.01 -1.29 9.45
CA SER A 91 16.76 -0.13 9.93
C SER A 91 16.16 1.18 9.44
N GLN A 92 15.78 1.25 8.17
CA GLN A 92 15.12 2.43 7.59
C GLN A 92 13.74 2.68 8.21
N ILE A 93 12.98 1.62 8.44
CA ILE A 93 11.67 1.70 9.10
C ILE A 93 11.82 2.29 10.51
N VAL A 94 12.76 1.78 11.29
CA VAL A 94 13.01 2.26 12.67
C VAL A 94 13.45 3.72 12.69
N LEU A 95 14.35 4.13 11.77
CA LEU A 95 14.79 5.53 11.68
C LEU A 95 13.62 6.47 11.35
N LYS A 96 12.76 6.07 10.41
CA LYS A 96 11.57 6.87 10.06
C LYS A 96 10.56 6.92 11.20
N MET A 97 10.39 5.84 11.94
CA MET A 97 9.51 5.82 13.12
C MET A 97 10.01 6.78 14.21
N VAL A 98 11.31 6.78 14.50
CA VAL A 98 11.92 7.69 15.48
C VAL A 98 11.76 9.15 15.05
N ASP A 99 12.02 9.44 13.77
CA ASP A 99 11.85 10.79 13.22
C ASP A 99 10.40 11.27 13.32
N SER A 100 9.44 10.40 12.97
CA SER A 100 8.01 10.70 13.08
C SER A 100 7.59 10.95 14.52
N LEU A 101 8.10 10.17 15.50
CA LEU A 101 7.81 10.36 16.93
C LEU A 101 8.37 11.70 17.43
N ASN A 102 9.56 12.08 17.00
CA ASN A 102 10.15 13.37 17.34
C ASN A 102 9.30 14.53 16.78
N THR A 103 8.85 14.42 15.52
CA THR A 103 7.97 15.41 14.90
C THR A 103 6.66 15.55 15.68
N VAL A 104 6.06 14.44 16.08
CA VAL A 104 4.82 14.44 16.91
C VAL A 104 5.05 15.13 18.25
N GLN A 105 6.19 14.89 18.91
CA GLN A 105 6.52 15.57 20.19
C GLN A 105 6.67 17.08 20.00
N ASP A 106 7.32 17.53 18.95
CA ASP A 106 7.47 18.95 18.65
C ASP A 106 6.11 19.60 18.36
N ASN A 107 5.27 18.92 17.59
CA ASN A 107 3.93 19.39 17.25
C ASN A 107 2.95 19.36 18.43
N GLN A 108 3.15 18.47 19.39
CA GLN A 108 2.33 18.42 20.60
C GLN A 108 2.36 19.74 21.37
N ARG A 109 3.53 20.36 21.54
CA ARG A 109 3.67 21.65 22.22
C ARG A 109 2.97 22.77 21.46
N ARG A 110 3.10 22.78 20.12
CA ARG A 110 2.45 23.76 19.26
C ARG A 110 0.94 23.62 19.31
N LEU A 111 0.40 22.37 19.26
CA LEU A 111 -1.03 22.10 19.41
C LEU A 111 -1.58 22.57 20.75
N ILE A 112 -0.88 22.29 21.84
CA ILE A 112 -1.27 22.75 23.18
C ILE A 112 -1.32 24.27 23.25
N SER A 113 -0.32 24.96 22.67
CA SER A 113 -0.27 26.40 22.60
C SER A 113 -1.44 26.99 21.80
N ILE A 114 -1.74 26.41 20.62
CA ILE A 114 -2.85 26.85 19.75
C ILE A 114 -4.20 26.65 20.42
N THR A 115 -4.39 25.54 21.15
CA THR A 115 -5.69 25.18 21.72
C THR A 115 -5.85 25.61 23.19
N ALA A 116 -4.85 26.28 23.78
CA ALA A 116 -4.85 26.63 25.20
C ALA A 116 -6.03 27.56 25.60
N ASP A 117 -6.50 28.41 24.72
CA ASP A 117 -7.65 29.29 24.93
C ASP A 117 -8.98 28.69 24.41
N GLY A 118 -8.94 27.50 23.81
CA GLY A 118 -10.08 26.79 23.23
C GLY A 118 -10.58 27.36 21.91
N ILE A 119 -9.86 28.30 21.31
CA ILE A 119 -10.19 28.95 20.04
C ILE A 119 -8.96 28.95 19.13
N VAL A 120 -9.14 28.52 17.88
CA VAL A 120 -8.11 28.64 16.84
C VAL A 120 -8.39 29.91 16.06
N ASP A 121 -7.57 30.94 16.21
CA ASP A 121 -7.71 32.19 15.48
C ASP A 121 -7.07 32.13 14.10
N ASP A 122 -7.27 33.20 13.30
CA ASP A 122 -6.76 33.26 11.91
C ASP A 122 -5.22 33.14 11.82
N SER A 123 -4.49 33.58 12.87
CA SER A 123 -3.04 33.50 12.92
C SER A 123 -2.53 32.08 13.23
N GLU A 124 -3.36 31.24 13.80
CA GLU A 124 -3.04 29.88 14.22
C GLU A 124 -3.52 28.81 13.25
N ILE A 125 -4.43 29.16 12.32
CA ILE A 125 -5.00 28.20 11.34
C ILE A 125 -3.91 27.59 10.48
N ASP A 126 -2.97 28.37 9.98
CA ASP A 126 -1.89 27.87 9.13
C ASP A 126 -1.00 26.88 9.88
N ASP A 127 -0.66 27.17 11.13
CA ASP A 127 0.10 26.26 11.99
C ASP A 127 -0.67 24.98 12.27
N PHE A 128 -1.95 25.08 12.54
CA PHE A 128 -2.82 23.93 12.77
C PHE A 128 -2.90 23.01 11.54
N VAL A 129 -3.08 23.58 10.36
CA VAL A 129 -3.13 22.84 9.08
C VAL A 129 -1.78 22.17 8.79
N ASN A 130 -0.66 22.86 9.01
CA ASN A 130 0.68 22.29 8.83
C ASN A 130 0.92 21.10 9.77
N ILE A 131 0.52 21.20 11.03
CA ILE A 131 0.62 20.08 11.99
C ILE A 131 -0.22 18.89 11.54
N GLN A 132 -1.44 19.16 11.05
CA GLN A 132 -2.32 18.12 10.55
C GLN A 132 -1.71 17.39 9.35
N GLU A 133 -1.13 18.12 8.40
CA GLU A 133 -0.45 17.55 7.23
C GLU A 133 0.77 16.70 7.62
N GLU A 134 1.54 17.11 8.63
CA GLU A 134 2.70 16.36 9.12
C GLU A 134 2.32 15.07 9.84
N LEU A 135 1.08 14.95 10.32
CA LEU A 135 0.58 13.76 11.02
C LEU A 135 -0.05 12.73 10.05
N GLU A 136 -0.34 13.09 8.81
CA GLU A 136 -0.83 12.19 7.76
C GLU A 136 0.33 11.39 7.14
#